data_f8d165e74e7bac7fd2cec25cd0dfd4c3
#
_entry.id   f8d165e74e7bac7fd2cec25cd0dfd4c3
#
_cell.length_a   1.000
_cell.length_b   1.000
_cell.length_c   1.000
_cell.angle_alpha   90.00
_cell.angle_beta   90.00
_cell.angle_gamma   90.00
#
_symmetry.space_group_name_H-M   'P 1'
#
loop_
_entity.id
_entity.type
_entity.pdbx_description
1 polymer ?
#
loop_
_entity_poly.entity_id
_entity_poly.type
_entity_poly.pdbx_seq_one_letter_code
_entity_poly.pdbx_strand_id
1 'polypeptide(L)'
;MLFRSPLSNLRMGNLSARARMCLLYDYSAKVNALVVGTSNKSERLLGYGTIYGDMACALNPIGELFKTEIYELARELGIDEKIIAKAPSADLWEGQSDEADIGYSYERLDEILRLAQSKSEDELARKFDPKLVATVFSRMRANKFKLSLPPVASLE
;
A
#
# COMPACT_ATOMS: atom_id res chain seq x y z
N MET A 1 29.06 12.74 -4.32
CA MET A 1 29.17 11.55 -5.21
C MET A 1 28.14 10.45 -4.89
N LEU A 2 26.97 10.80 -4.34
CA LEU A 2 25.92 9.87 -3.85
C LEU A 2 24.91 9.40 -4.93
N PHE A 3 25.01 9.89 -6.20
CA PHE A 3 23.99 9.66 -7.21
C PHE A 3 24.48 8.87 -8.45
N ARG A 4 25.63 8.18 -8.38
CA ARG A 4 26.20 7.47 -9.55
C ARG A 4 25.92 5.95 -9.61
N SER A 5 25.22 5.35 -8.64
CA SER A 5 24.78 3.97 -8.81
C SER A 5 23.50 3.92 -9.67
N PRO A 6 23.37 2.95 -10.58
CA PRO A 6 22.12 2.75 -11.31
C PRO A 6 20.97 2.68 -10.33
N LEU A 7 19.88 3.42 -10.61
CA LEU A 7 18.67 3.35 -9.79
C LEU A 7 18.01 1.99 -10.03
N SER A 8 17.78 1.21 -8.95
CA SER A 8 16.91 0.05 -9.06
C SER A 8 15.48 0.50 -9.36
N ASN A 9 14.65 -0.38 -9.95
CA ASN A 9 13.24 -0.13 -10.23
C ASN A 9 12.50 0.42 -8.99
N LEU A 10 12.72 -0.18 -7.82
CA LEU A 10 12.13 0.28 -6.56
C LEU A 10 12.55 1.72 -6.20
N ARG A 11 13.83 2.08 -6.36
CA ARG A 11 14.30 3.45 -6.07
C ARG A 11 13.69 4.45 -7.04
N MET A 12 13.62 4.10 -8.33
CA MET A 12 13.01 4.94 -9.36
C MET A 12 11.51 5.10 -9.10
N GLY A 13 10.79 4.02 -8.79
CA GLY A 13 9.38 4.05 -8.45
C GLY A 13 9.09 4.95 -7.24
N ASN A 14 9.86 4.80 -6.16
CA ASN A 14 9.73 5.66 -4.98
C ASN A 14 10.01 7.14 -5.30
N LEU A 15 10.98 7.44 -6.14
CA LEU A 15 11.27 8.81 -6.57
C LEU A 15 10.10 9.38 -7.38
N SER A 16 9.57 8.60 -8.32
CA SER A 16 8.42 8.99 -9.16
C SER A 16 7.16 9.25 -8.32
N ALA A 17 6.87 8.41 -7.34
CA ALA A 17 5.74 8.57 -6.43
C ALA A 17 5.86 9.89 -5.63
N ARG A 18 7.06 10.23 -5.13
CA ARG A 18 7.31 11.48 -4.42
C ARG A 18 7.25 12.71 -5.32
N ALA A 19 7.73 12.61 -6.56
CA ALA A 19 7.59 13.70 -7.53
C ALA A 19 6.11 13.99 -7.85
N ARG A 20 5.29 12.95 -8.03
CA ARG A 20 3.84 13.09 -8.21
C ARG A 20 3.19 13.74 -6.98
N MET A 21 3.56 13.33 -5.78
CA MET A 21 3.08 13.93 -4.55
C MET A 21 3.38 15.43 -4.49
N CYS A 22 4.61 15.85 -4.80
CA CYS A 22 4.97 17.27 -4.81
C CYS A 22 4.08 18.07 -5.77
N LEU A 23 3.86 17.55 -6.99
CA LEU A 23 3.01 18.21 -8.00
C LEU A 23 1.55 18.28 -7.55
N LEU A 24 1.01 17.21 -6.93
CA LEU A 24 -0.36 17.17 -6.43
C LEU A 24 -0.58 18.18 -5.30
N TYR A 25 0.35 18.30 -4.36
CA TYR A 25 0.25 19.26 -3.26
C TYR A 25 0.43 20.70 -3.71
N ASP A 26 1.34 20.97 -4.67
CA ASP A 26 1.43 22.30 -5.29
C ASP A 26 0.12 22.68 -5.98
N TYR A 27 -0.42 21.77 -6.78
CA TYR A 27 -1.70 22.00 -7.47
C TYR A 27 -2.87 22.15 -6.49
N SER A 28 -2.92 21.35 -5.42
CA SER A 28 -3.96 21.46 -4.40
C SER A 28 -3.98 22.84 -3.74
N ALA A 29 -2.82 23.39 -3.45
CA ALA A 29 -2.69 24.76 -2.94
C ALA A 29 -3.19 25.80 -3.96
N LYS A 30 -2.86 25.64 -5.25
CA LYS A 30 -3.30 26.53 -6.32
C LYS A 30 -4.82 26.58 -6.45
N VAL A 31 -5.50 25.45 -6.30
CA VAL A 31 -6.97 25.35 -6.51
C VAL A 31 -7.76 25.30 -5.20
N ASN A 32 -7.10 25.49 -4.06
CA ASN A 32 -7.68 25.39 -2.72
C ASN A 32 -8.47 24.08 -2.51
N ALA A 33 -7.86 22.95 -2.82
CA ALA A 33 -8.44 21.61 -2.72
C ALA A 33 -7.59 20.70 -1.82
N LEU A 34 -8.12 19.54 -1.45
CA LEU A 34 -7.43 18.51 -0.69
C LEU A 34 -6.91 17.40 -1.61
N VAL A 35 -5.75 16.86 -1.28
CA VAL A 35 -5.24 15.64 -1.92
C VAL A 35 -5.96 14.44 -1.33
N VAL A 36 -6.64 13.67 -2.18
CA VAL A 36 -7.35 12.44 -1.79
C VAL A 36 -6.44 11.24 -2.06
N GLY A 37 -6.22 10.42 -1.03
CA GLY A 37 -5.46 9.17 -1.10
C GLY A 37 -6.30 8.02 -1.66
N THR A 38 -5.62 7.05 -2.24
CA THR A 38 -6.22 5.87 -2.87
C THR A 38 -5.66 4.55 -2.35
N SER A 39 -4.87 4.58 -1.26
CA SER A 39 -4.34 3.37 -0.64
C SER A 39 -5.43 2.65 0.15
N ASN A 40 -5.64 1.37 -0.13
CA ASN A 40 -6.56 0.52 0.62
C ASN A 40 -5.91 -0.06 1.89
N LYS A 41 -6.70 -0.75 2.72
CA LYS A 41 -6.25 -1.34 3.99
C LYS A 41 -5.16 -2.39 3.81
N SER A 42 -5.28 -3.25 2.80
CA SER A 42 -4.30 -4.29 2.52
C SER A 42 -2.94 -3.71 2.18
N GLU A 43 -2.88 -2.75 1.25
CA GLU A 43 -1.66 -2.04 0.87
C GLU A 43 -1.04 -1.32 2.07
N ARG A 44 -1.85 -0.63 2.87
CA ARG A 44 -1.40 0.07 4.07
C ARG A 44 -0.78 -0.88 5.09
N LEU A 45 -1.45 -1.98 5.43
CA LEU A 45 -0.96 -2.95 6.42
C LEU A 45 0.30 -3.67 5.94
N LEU A 46 0.37 -4.05 4.67
CA LEU A 46 1.55 -4.67 4.06
C LEU A 46 2.70 -3.68 3.80
N GLY A 47 2.43 -2.38 3.98
CA GLY A 47 3.37 -1.30 3.65
C GLY A 47 3.69 -1.21 2.17
N TYR A 48 2.79 -1.66 1.31
CA TYR A 48 2.89 -1.56 -0.14
C TYR A 48 2.47 -0.17 -0.60
N GLY A 49 3.35 0.77 -0.44
CA GLY A 49 3.19 2.18 -0.74
C GLY A 49 4.44 2.97 -0.36
N THR A 50 4.65 4.10 -0.99
CA THR A 50 5.79 4.99 -0.76
C THR A 50 5.44 6.02 0.31
N ILE A 51 6.12 5.94 1.46
CA ILE A 51 6.01 6.98 2.49
C ILE A 51 6.42 8.34 1.91
N TYR A 52 5.61 9.37 2.17
CA TYR A 52 5.75 10.71 1.58
C TYR A 52 5.67 10.73 0.04
N GLY A 53 5.07 9.69 -0.57
CA GLY A 53 4.73 9.61 -1.97
C GLY A 53 3.24 9.42 -2.13
N ASP A 54 2.81 8.27 -2.67
CA ASP A 54 1.41 7.89 -2.83
C ASP A 54 0.64 7.77 -1.50
N MET A 55 1.34 7.52 -0.37
CA MET A 55 0.73 7.49 0.96
C MET A 55 0.47 8.89 1.55
N ALA A 56 1.01 9.95 0.97
CA ALA A 56 0.78 11.32 1.43
C ALA A 56 -0.54 11.85 0.87
N CYS A 57 -1.51 12.06 1.76
CA CYS A 57 -2.82 12.59 1.42
C CYS A 57 -3.44 13.30 2.61
N ALA A 58 -4.39 14.19 2.36
CA ALA A 58 -5.16 14.87 3.40
C ALA A 58 -6.36 14.03 3.87
N LEU A 59 -6.89 13.16 2.98
CA LEU A 59 -7.99 12.25 3.25
C LEU A 59 -7.78 10.96 2.46
N ASN A 60 -8.00 9.80 3.08
CA ASN A 60 -7.96 8.50 2.43
C ASN A 60 -9.27 7.73 2.65
N PRO A 61 -10.29 7.90 1.78
CA PRO A 61 -11.64 7.39 2.01
C PRO A 61 -11.74 5.85 1.97
N ILE A 62 -10.83 5.18 1.27
CA ILE A 62 -10.82 3.71 1.13
C ILE A 62 -9.78 3.01 2.02
N GLY A 63 -9.17 3.76 2.93
CA GLY A 63 -8.06 3.28 3.77
C GLY A 63 -8.45 2.19 4.78
N GLU A 64 -9.73 1.98 5.06
CA GLU A 64 -10.23 0.92 5.94
C GLU A 64 -10.85 -0.26 5.19
N LEU A 65 -10.90 -0.23 3.85
CA LEU A 65 -11.38 -1.33 3.02
C LEU A 65 -10.20 -2.21 2.56
N PHE A 66 -10.35 -3.52 2.69
CA PHE A 66 -9.41 -4.47 2.11
C PHE A 66 -9.48 -4.47 0.57
N LYS A 67 -8.44 -4.94 -0.10
CA LYS A 67 -8.39 -4.95 -1.58
C LYS A 67 -9.57 -5.73 -2.18
N THR A 68 -9.93 -6.86 -1.58
CA THR A 68 -11.09 -7.66 -2.00
C THR A 68 -12.39 -6.89 -1.87
N GLU A 69 -12.58 -6.10 -0.82
CA GLU A 69 -13.77 -5.25 -0.62
C GLU A 69 -13.81 -4.08 -1.62
N ILE A 70 -12.65 -3.59 -2.09
CA ILE A 70 -12.61 -2.56 -3.13
C ILE A 70 -13.22 -3.08 -4.44
N TYR A 71 -12.99 -4.34 -4.80
CA TYR A 71 -13.61 -4.93 -5.99
C TYR A 71 -15.13 -5.04 -5.86
N GLU A 72 -15.62 -5.40 -4.67
CA GLU A 72 -17.07 -5.45 -4.39
C GLU A 72 -17.68 -4.05 -4.47
N LEU A 73 -17.09 -3.08 -3.79
CA LEU A 73 -17.54 -1.68 -3.82
C LEU A 73 -17.51 -1.11 -5.25
N ALA A 74 -16.49 -1.43 -6.03
CA ALA A 74 -16.38 -0.96 -7.41
C ALA A 74 -17.54 -1.46 -8.29
N ARG A 75 -17.95 -2.74 -8.10
CA ARG A 75 -19.12 -3.29 -8.80
C ARG A 75 -20.42 -2.62 -8.37
N GLU A 76 -20.61 -2.41 -7.07
CA GLU A 76 -21.78 -1.69 -6.53
C GLU A 76 -21.88 -0.24 -7.05
N LEU A 77 -20.73 0.40 -7.26
CA LEU A 77 -20.66 1.75 -7.83
C LEU A 77 -20.77 1.77 -9.36
N GLY A 78 -20.89 0.63 -10.02
CA GLY A 78 -21.01 0.52 -11.48
C GLY A 78 -19.74 0.87 -12.24
N ILE A 79 -18.56 0.66 -11.63
CA ILE A 79 -17.29 0.85 -12.32
C ILE A 79 -17.13 -0.20 -13.42
N ASP A 80 -16.60 0.23 -14.59
CA ASP A 80 -16.39 -0.64 -15.75
C ASP A 80 -15.58 -1.90 -15.38
N GLU A 81 -16.10 -3.07 -15.74
CA GLU A 81 -15.49 -4.37 -15.46
C GLU A 81 -14.06 -4.48 -16.02
N LYS A 82 -13.73 -3.77 -17.10
CA LYS A 82 -12.37 -3.69 -17.64
C LYS A 82 -11.37 -3.07 -16.65
N ILE A 83 -11.84 -2.14 -15.79
CA ILE A 83 -11.03 -1.52 -14.75
C ILE A 83 -10.90 -2.49 -13.57
N ILE A 84 -12.00 -3.14 -13.18
CA ILE A 84 -12.05 -4.09 -12.06
C ILE A 84 -11.18 -5.32 -12.34
N ALA A 85 -11.24 -5.84 -13.57
CA ALA A 85 -10.49 -7.03 -14.01
C ALA A 85 -9.00 -6.75 -14.28
N LYS A 86 -8.56 -5.49 -14.30
CA LYS A 86 -7.15 -5.14 -14.47
C LYS A 86 -6.35 -5.66 -13.28
N ALA A 87 -5.26 -6.39 -13.55
CA ALA A 87 -4.35 -6.85 -12.50
C ALA A 87 -3.82 -5.65 -11.68
N PRO A 88 -3.82 -5.75 -10.34
CA PRO A 88 -3.36 -4.67 -9.49
C PRO A 88 -1.87 -4.38 -9.73
N SER A 89 -1.57 -3.11 -10.00
CA SER A 89 -0.21 -2.63 -10.24
C SER A 89 -0.08 -1.16 -9.89
N ALA A 90 1.06 -0.78 -9.31
CA ALA A 90 1.42 0.61 -9.11
C ALA A 90 1.91 1.30 -10.41
N ASP A 91 2.08 0.55 -11.50
CA ASP A 91 2.55 1.04 -12.82
C ASP A 91 3.84 1.89 -12.73
N LEU A 92 4.77 1.50 -11.87
CA LEU A 92 6.04 2.21 -11.65
C LEU A 92 7.12 1.76 -12.62
N TRP A 93 7.00 0.56 -13.19
CA TRP A 93 7.83 0.01 -14.24
C TRP A 93 7.05 -1.01 -15.08
N GLU A 94 7.53 -1.29 -16.28
CA GLU A 94 6.89 -2.23 -17.19
C GLU A 94 6.81 -3.65 -16.60
N GLY A 95 5.63 -4.25 -16.68
CA GLY A 95 5.37 -5.61 -16.17
C GLY A 95 5.24 -5.73 -14.66
N GLN A 96 5.19 -4.62 -13.93
CA GLN A 96 4.94 -4.65 -12.48
C GLN A 96 3.55 -5.21 -12.17
N SER A 97 3.48 -6.06 -11.13
CA SER A 97 2.24 -6.53 -10.53
C SER A 97 2.43 -6.59 -9.02
N ASP A 98 1.47 -6.07 -8.28
CA ASP A 98 1.48 -6.07 -6.81
C ASP A 98 1.60 -7.49 -6.27
N GLU A 99 0.84 -8.44 -6.82
CA GLU A 99 0.82 -9.82 -6.38
C GLU A 99 2.14 -10.55 -6.70
N ALA A 100 2.78 -10.23 -7.83
CA ALA A 100 4.10 -10.75 -8.13
C ALA A 100 5.18 -10.19 -7.18
N ASP A 101 5.09 -8.90 -6.82
CA ASP A 101 6.02 -8.26 -5.89
C ASP A 101 5.85 -8.77 -4.46
N ILE A 102 4.63 -9.13 -4.05
CA ILE A 102 4.31 -9.64 -2.71
C ILE A 102 4.49 -11.17 -2.66
N GLY A 103 4.20 -11.87 -3.77
CA GLY A 103 4.29 -13.33 -3.92
C GLY A 103 2.99 -14.09 -3.66
N TYR A 104 1.88 -13.37 -3.42
CA TYR A 104 0.56 -13.96 -3.13
C TYR A 104 -0.56 -13.08 -3.66
N SER A 105 -1.72 -13.69 -3.98
CA SER A 105 -2.91 -12.95 -4.39
C SER A 105 -3.55 -12.20 -3.21
N TYR A 106 -4.27 -11.13 -3.51
CA TYR A 106 -4.95 -10.33 -2.48
C TYR A 106 -6.04 -11.09 -1.73
N GLU A 107 -6.71 -12.06 -2.35
CA GLU A 107 -7.68 -12.92 -1.66
C GLU A 107 -7.01 -13.66 -0.49
N ARG A 108 -5.84 -14.24 -0.72
CA ARG A 108 -5.08 -14.95 0.31
C ARG A 108 -4.47 -14.01 1.35
N LEU A 109 -3.97 -12.86 0.91
CA LEU A 109 -3.39 -11.84 1.80
C LEU A 109 -4.44 -11.25 2.74
N ASP A 110 -5.61 -10.89 2.22
CA ASP A 110 -6.69 -10.26 2.99
C ASP A 110 -7.29 -11.22 4.02
N GLU A 111 -7.37 -12.52 3.71
CA GLU A 111 -7.78 -13.54 4.68
C GLU A 111 -6.87 -13.52 5.92
N ILE A 112 -5.55 -13.52 5.72
CA ILE A 112 -4.60 -13.47 6.83
C ILE A 112 -4.60 -12.11 7.52
N LEU A 113 -4.66 -11.00 6.77
CA LEU A 113 -4.67 -9.65 7.31
C LEU A 113 -5.88 -9.39 8.22
N ARG A 114 -7.06 -9.91 7.86
CA ARG A 114 -8.28 -9.83 8.70
C ARG A 114 -8.08 -10.55 10.03
N LEU A 115 -7.54 -11.75 9.99
CA LEU A 115 -7.32 -12.57 11.17
C LEU A 115 -6.16 -12.05 12.03
N ALA A 116 -5.13 -11.48 11.45
CA ALA A 116 -3.97 -10.91 12.15
C ALA A 116 -4.31 -9.72 13.06
N GLN A 117 -5.52 -9.16 12.94
CA GLN A 117 -5.98 -8.11 13.85
C GLN A 117 -6.31 -8.64 15.27
N SER A 118 -6.57 -9.94 15.41
CA SER A 118 -6.97 -10.55 16.67
C SER A 118 -6.23 -11.85 17.02
N LYS A 119 -5.43 -12.40 16.10
CA LYS A 119 -4.71 -13.67 16.27
C LYS A 119 -3.22 -13.48 16.08
N SER A 120 -2.44 -14.29 16.79
CA SER A 120 -0.99 -14.29 16.67
C SER A 120 -0.50 -15.00 15.40
N GLU A 121 0.75 -14.74 15.03
CA GLU A 121 1.44 -15.40 13.92
C GLU A 121 1.43 -16.93 14.09
N ASP A 122 1.75 -17.42 15.31
CA ASP A 122 1.80 -18.86 15.62
C ASP A 122 0.43 -19.53 15.49
N GLU A 123 -0.64 -18.87 15.91
CA GLU A 123 -2.01 -19.39 15.79
C GLU A 123 -2.43 -19.54 14.33
N LEU A 124 -2.06 -18.56 13.49
CA LEU A 124 -2.38 -18.60 12.07
C LEU A 124 -1.50 -19.57 11.30
N ALA A 125 -0.21 -19.68 11.62
CA ALA A 125 0.70 -20.60 10.97
C ALA A 125 0.34 -22.09 11.18
N ARG A 126 -0.47 -22.41 12.21
CA ARG A 126 -1.02 -23.78 12.41
C ARG A 126 -2.21 -24.11 11.51
N LYS A 127 -2.86 -23.10 10.93
CA LYS A 127 -4.10 -23.25 10.17
C LYS A 127 -3.95 -22.93 8.69
N PHE A 128 -2.98 -22.08 8.36
CA PHE A 128 -2.72 -21.57 7.02
C PHE A 128 -1.30 -21.91 6.58
N ASP A 129 -0.97 -21.63 5.32
CA ASP A 129 0.39 -21.74 4.80
C ASP A 129 1.35 -20.90 5.67
N PRO A 130 2.31 -21.53 6.38
CA PRO A 130 3.21 -20.80 7.27
C PRO A 130 4.06 -19.74 6.58
N LYS A 131 4.38 -19.93 5.28
CA LYS A 131 5.15 -18.96 4.50
C LYS A 131 4.32 -17.70 4.20
N LEU A 132 3.05 -17.87 3.84
CA LEU A 132 2.12 -16.76 3.66
C LEU A 132 1.96 -15.96 4.95
N VAL A 133 1.69 -16.64 6.06
CA VAL A 133 1.55 -16.00 7.38
C VAL A 133 2.81 -15.23 7.76
N ALA A 134 3.98 -15.85 7.66
CA ALA A 134 5.26 -15.19 7.95
C ALA A 134 5.51 -13.97 7.04
N THR A 135 5.15 -14.05 5.75
CA THR A 135 5.26 -12.93 4.82
C THR A 135 4.39 -11.75 5.27
N VAL A 136 3.12 -11.99 5.60
CA VAL A 136 2.20 -10.95 6.05
C VAL A 136 2.70 -10.29 7.34
N PHE A 137 3.01 -11.07 8.37
CA PHE A 137 3.46 -10.53 9.65
C PHE A 137 4.82 -9.82 9.56
N SER A 138 5.75 -10.34 8.79
CA SER A 138 7.05 -9.68 8.54
C SER A 138 6.85 -8.31 7.88
N ARG A 139 6.01 -8.23 6.83
CA ARG A 139 5.70 -6.97 6.16
C ARG A 139 5.01 -5.98 7.09
N MET A 140 4.01 -6.43 7.85
CA MET A 140 3.31 -5.58 8.84
C MET A 140 4.30 -4.97 9.85
N ARG A 141 5.18 -5.78 10.42
CA ARG A 141 6.20 -5.32 11.39
C ARG A 141 7.18 -4.33 10.74
N ALA A 142 7.74 -4.68 9.60
CA ALA A 142 8.75 -3.88 8.92
C ALA A 142 8.22 -2.52 8.44
N ASN A 143 6.92 -2.40 8.18
CA ASN A 143 6.31 -1.21 7.62
C ASN A 143 5.39 -0.44 8.58
N LYS A 144 5.27 -0.88 9.83
CA LYS A 144 4.39 -0.26 10.83
C LYS A 144 4.61 1.26 10.96
N PHE A 145 5.86 1.70 10.82
CA PHE A 145 6.23 3.12 10.90
C PHE A 145 5.58 3.99 9.82
N LYS A 146 5.17 3.40 8.68
CA LYS A 146 4.49 4.13 7.60
C LYS A 146 3.05 4.53 7.95
N LEU A 147 2.46 3.92 8.99
CA LEU A 147 1.07 4.12 9.40
C LEU A 147 0.89 5.22 10.45
N SER A 148 1.96 5.83 10.87
CA SER A 148 1.97 6.87 11.91
C SER A 148 2.82 8.06 11.49
N LEU A 149 2.56 9.20 12.13
CA LEU A 149 3.45 10.35 12.01
C LEU A 149 4.84 10.00 12.58
N PRO A 150 5.90 10.67 12.09
CA PRO A 150 7.24 10.49 12.67
C PRO A 150 7.22 10.70 14.19
N PRO A 151 7.88 9.84 14.97
CA PRO A 151 7.98 10.04 16.40
C PRO A 151 8.75 11.33 16.71
N VAL A 152 8.29 12.06 17.72
CA VAL A 152 9.00 13.21 18.25
C VAL A 152 9.95 12.73 19.35
N ALA A 153 11.22 13.15 19.29
CA ALA A 153 12.17 12.81 20.33
C ALA A 153 11.79 13.49 21.66
N SER A 154 11.76 12.73 22.76
CA SER A 154 11.69 13.28 24.10
C SER A 154 13.08 13.76 24.53
N LEU A 155 13.12 14.91 25.24
CA LEU A 155 14.33 15.49 25.82
C LEU A 155 14.39 15.27 27.35
N GLU A 156 13.61 14.31 27.88
CA GLU A 156 13.67 13.90 29.29
C GLU A 156 14.93 13.08 29.60
#